data_acfa2a7afaa6a83612d876f8f0789c5b
#
_entry.id   acfa2a7afaa6a83612d876f8f0789c5b
#
_cell.length_a   1.000
_cell.length_b   1.000
_cell.length_c   1.000
_cell.angle_alpha   90.00
_cell.angle_beta   90.00
_cell.angle_gamma   90.00
#
_symmetry.space_group_name_H-M   'P 1'
#
loop_
_entity.id
_entity.type
_entity.pdbx_description
1 polymer ?
#
loop_
_entity_poly.entity_id
_entity_poly.type
_entity_poly.pdbx_seq_one_letter_code
_entity_poly.pdbx_strand_id
1 'polypeptide(L)'
;MGLDTEMQYDEAFAKQVFRAFLRGGIIIAMPAQLKKRKVLLDYMVEDFEKGRSYTEQEVNFKILDHYDDFCTVRREMITLGLLQRKKGIYTRPE
;
A
#
# COMPACT_ATOMS: atom_id res chain seq x y z
N MET A 1 3.99 15.91 13.13
CA MET A 1 2.57 15.82 13.05
C MET A 1 2.08 14.51 13.60
N GLY A 2 0.90 14.53 14.20
CA GLY A 2 0.38 13.38 14.91
C GLY A 2 0.17 12.15 14.06
N LEU A 3 -0.28 12.34 12.81
CA LEU A 3 -0.53 11.21 11.92
C LEU A 3 0.75 10.43 11.64
N ASP A 4 1.85 11.13 11.38
CA ASP A 4 3.10 10.48 11.06
C ASP A 4 3.59 9.65 12.24
N THR A 5 3.47 10.18 13.46
CA THR A 5 3.86 9.49 14.67
C THR A 5 3.05 8.21 14.86
N GLU A 6 1.72 8.31 14.69
CA GLU A 6 0.82 7.18 14.87
C GLU A 6 1.00 6.10 13.81
N MET A 7 1.46 6.50 12.61
CA MET A 7 1.61 5.59 11.49
C MET A 7 3.01 5.03 11.33
N GLN A 8 3.94 5.48 12.17
CA GLN A 8 5.31 4.97 12.12
C GLN A 8 5.38 3.61 12.79
N TYR A 9 6.23 2.77 12.25
CA TYR A 9 6.44 1.43 12.80
C TYR A 9 7.90 1.03 12.56
N ASP A 10 8.39 0.12 13.38
CA ASP A 10 9.74 -0.40 13.22
C ASP A 10 9.73 -1.72 12.47
N GLU A 11 10.93 -2.24 12.20
CA GLU A 11 11.08 -3.48 11.45
C GLU A 11 10.45 -4.67 12.16
N ALA A 12 10.53 -4.70 13.48
CA ALA A 12 9.95 -5.79 14.27
C ALA A 12 8.44 -5.83 14.11
N PHE A 13 7.79 -4.67 14.14
CA PHE A 13 6.34 -4.57 13.91
C PHE A 13 5.98 -5.06 12.51
N ALA A 14 6.74 -4.60 11.50
CA ALA A 14 6.49 -5.01 10.13
C ALA A 14 6.61 -6.51 9.96
N LYS A 15 7.62 -7.13 10.55
CA LYS A 15 7.79 -8.58 10.48
C LYS A 15 6.63 -9.34 11.09
N GLN A 16 6.10 -8.84 12.21
CA GLN A 16 4.92 -9.45 12.83
C GLN A 16 3.71 -9.38 11.90
N VAL A 17 3.51 -8.23 11.26
CA VAL A 17 2.39 -8.06 10.32
C VAL A 17 2.55 -8.99 9.13
N PHE A 18 3.74 -9.06 8.55
CA PHE A 18 3.99 -9.96 7.41
C PHE A 18 3.74 -11.41 7.80
N ARG A 19 4.20 -11.80 8.98
CA ARG A 19 4.01 -13.19 9.45
C ARG A 19 2.54 -13.53 9.59
N ALA A 20 1.74 -12.59 10.07
CA ALA A 20 0.31 -12.82 10.31
C ALA A 20 -0.54 -12.73 9.06
N PHE A 21 -0.20 -11.85 8.11
CA PHE A 21 -1.10 -11.49 7.02
C PHE A 21 -0.57 -11.76 5.61
N LEU A 22 0.68 -12.17 5.47
CA LEU A 22 1.29 -12.35 4.14
C LEU A 22 1.75 -13.80 3.98
N ARG A 23 1.42 -14.39 2.81
CA ARG A 23 1.85 -15.76 2.47
C ARG A 23 2.26 -15.79 1.01
N GLY A 24 3.55 -16.03 0.76
CA GLY A 24 4.03 -16.11 -0.62
C GLY A 24 3.75 -14.86 -1.44
N GLY A 25 3.81 -13.70 -0.82
CA GLY A 25 3.53 -12.44 -1.50
C GLY A 25 2.06 -12.06 -1.58
N ILE A 26 1.17 -12.93 -1.10
CA ILE A 26 -0.28 -12.69 -1.14
C ILE A 26 -0.77 -12.32 0.25
N ILE A 27 -1.58 -11.27 0.33
CA ILE A 27 -2.20 -10.85 1.58
C ILE A 27 -3.43 -11.70 1.79
N ILE A 28 -3.38 -12.55 2.83
CA ILE A 28 -4.46 -13.52 3.08
C ILE A 28 -5.66 -12.89 3.79
N ALA A 29 -5.43 -11.77 4.46
CA ALA A 29 -6.50 -11.00 5.10
C ALA A 29 -5.98 -9.60 5.35
N MET A 30 -6.85 -8.60 5.23
CA MET A 30 -6.45 -7.21 5.49
C MET A 30 -6.82 -6.88 6.93
N PRO A 31 -5.85 -6.51 7.77
CA PRO A 31 -6.14 -6.17 9.17
C PRO A 31 -6.98 -4.90 9.26
N ALA A 32 -7.75 -4.80 10.34
CA ALA A 32 -8.59 -3.63 10.58
C ALA A 32 -7.79 -2.44 11.10
N GLN A 33 -6.74 -2.70 11.89
CA GLN A 33 -5.94 -1.64 12.50
C GLN A 33 -5.13 -0.90 11.43
N LEU A 34 -5.26 0.42 11.40
CA LEU A 34 -4.65 1.24 10.34
C LEU A 34 -3.13 1.10 10.27
N LYS A 35 -2.47 1.04 11.41
CA LYS A 35 -1.02 0.91 11.44
C LYS A 35 -0.55 -0.39 10.76
N LYS A 36 -1.28 -1.49 11.00
CA LYS A 36 -0.98 -2.76 10.37
C LYS A 36 -1.27 -2.72 8.86
N ARG A 37 -2.37 -2.08 8.48
CA ARG A 37 -2.71 -1.89 7.06
C ARG A 37 -1.60 -1.10 6.35
N LYS A 38 -1.09 -0.07 7.01
CA LYS A 38 -0.03 0.78 6.45
C LYS A 38 1.21 -0.06 6.09
N VAL A 39 1.57 -1.02 6.93
CA VAL A 39 2.69 -1.92 6.65
C VAL A 39 2.47 -2.66 5.34
N LEU A 40 1.26 -3.18 5.13
CA LEU A 40 0.93 -3.93 3.91
C LEU A 40 0.83 -3.02 2.69
N LEU A 41 0.32 -1.80 2.87
CA LEU A 41 0.26 -0.83 1.78
C LEU A 41 1.66 -0.39 1.37
N ASP A 42 2.54 -0.16 2.33
CA ASP A 42 3.94 0.16 2.05
C ASP A 42 4.62 -0.97 1.29
N TYR A 43 4.31 -2.20 1.64
CA TYR A 43 4.83 -3.38 0.95
C TYR A 43 4.39 -3.40 -0.52
N MET A 44 3.11 -3.15 -0.76
CA MET A 44 2.59 -3.18 -2.13
C MET A 44 3.09 -2.03 -2.98
N VAL A 45 3.28 -0.84 -2.39
CA VAL A 45 3.69 0.33 -3.16
C VAL A 45 5.12 0.20 -3.68
N GLU A 46 5.92 -0.69 -3.11
CA GLU A 46 7.27 -0.93 -3.61
C GLU A 46 7.30 -1.48 -5.04
N ASP A 47 6.18 -2.01 -5.52
CA ASP A 47 6.08 -2.48 -6.90
C ASP A 47 6.00 -1.33 -7.90
N PHE A 48 5.86 -0.10 -7.43
CA PHE A 48 5.77 1.08 -8.29
C PHE A 48 7.10 1.83 -8.29
N GLU A 49 7.56 2.21 -9.47
CA GLU A 49 8.76 3.04 -9.59
C GLU A 49 8.44 4.48 -9.24
N LYS A 50 9.27 5.09 -8.42
CA LYS A 50 9.07 6.50 -8.04
C LYS A 50 9.18 7.39 -9.26
N GLY A 51 8.27 8.34 -9.37
CA GLY A 51 8.26 9.32 -10.45
C GLY A 51 7.70 8.82 -11.77
N ARG A 52 7.44 7.52 -11.89
CA ARG A 52 6.85 6.96 -13.11
C ARG A 52 5.33 7.12 -13.08
N SER A 53 4.73 7.32 -14.26
CA SER A 53 3.28 7.45 -14.41
C SER A 53 2.64 6.11 -14.69
N TYR A 54 1.47 5.89 -14.08
CA TYR A 54 0.69 4.65 -14.25
C TYR A 54 -0.76 5.00 -14.53
N THR A 55 -1.40 4.22 -15.39
CA THR A 55 -2.85 4.29 -15.56
C THR A 55 -3.52 3.63 -14.36
N GLU A 56 -4.81 3.91 -14.16
CA GLU A 56 -5.55 3.26 -13.09
C GLU A 56 -5.56 1.74 -13.27
N GLN A 57 -5.69 1.27 -14.51
CA GLN A 57 -5.68 -0.17 -14.79
C GLN A 57 -4.34 -0.81 -14.41
N GLU A 58 -3.24 -0.14 -14.70
CA GLU A 58 -1.92 -0.62 -14.30
C GLU A 58 -1.79 -0.71 -12.79
N VAL A 59 -2.30 0.32 -12.09
CA VAL A 59 -2.30 0.31 -10.62
C VAL A 59 -3.10 -0.88 -10.11
N ASN A 60 -4.29 -1.08 -10.65
CA ASN A 60 -5.16 -2.19 -10.24
C ASN A 60 -4.47 -3.55 -10.41
N PHE A 61 -3.82 -3.77 -11.55
CA PHE A 61 -3.12 -5.03 -11.80
C PHE A 61 -1.98 -5.27 -10.82
N LYS A 62 -1.23 -4.22 -10.50
CA LYS A 62 -0.13 -4.36 -9.53
C LYS A 62 -0.65 -4.72 -8.15
N ILE A 63 -1.76 -4.12 -7.74
CA ILE A 63 -2.36 -4.43 -6.43
C ILE A 63 -2.91 -5.87 -6.43
N LEU A 64 -3.53 -6.28 -7.54
CA LEU A 64 -4.10 -7.63 -7.64
C LEU A 64 -3.06 -8.74 -7.52
N ASP A 65 -1.79 -8.44 -7.78
CA ASP A 65 -0.72 -9.41 -7.53
C ASP A 65 -0.63 -9.80 -6.05
N HIS A 66 -1.22 -9.01 -5.16
CA HIS A 66 -1.11 -9.19 -3.72
C HIS A 66 -2.45 -9.31 -3.01
N TYR A 67 -3.51 -8.65 -3.50
CA TYR A 67 -4.77 -8.58 -2.78
C TYR A 67 -5.93 -8.27 -3.74
N ASP A 68 -7.10 -8.87 -3.45
CA ASP A 68 -8.25 -8.80 -4.35
C ASP A 68 -8.95 -7.43 -4.38
N ASP A 69 -9.11 -6.80 -3.24
CA ASP A 69 -9.85 -5.54 -3.14
C ASP A 69 -8.97 -4.36 -3.53
N PHE A 70 -8.63 -4.30 -4.82
CA PHE A 70 -7.73 -3.27 -5.33
C PHE A 70 -8.34 -1.87 -5.24
N CYS A 71 -9.65 -1.75 -5.30
CA CYS A 71 -10.30 -0.42 -5.21
C CYS A 71 -10.05 0.23 -3.87
N THR A 72 -10.27 -0.51 -2.78
CA THR A 72 -10.04 0.00 -1.44
C THR A 72 -8.56 0.32 -1.22
N VAL A 73 -7.68 -0.59 -1.64
CA VAL A 73 -6.23 -0.39 -1.49
C VAL A 73 -5.76 0.83 -2.27
N ARG A 74 -6.19 0.97 -3.53
CA ARG A 74 -5.80 2.12 -4.35
C ARG A 74 -6.20 3.43 -3.69
N ARG A 75 -7.44 3.50 -3.18
CA ARG A 75 -7.93 4.71 -2.50
C ARG A 75 -7.13 5.00 -1.24
N GLU A 76 -6.82 3.98 -0.47
CA GLU A 76 -6.03 4.15 0.74
C GLU A 76 -4.61 4.64 0.42
N MET A 77 -4.01 4.13 -0.64
CA MET A 77 -2.69 4.60 -1.07
C MET A 77 -2.69 6.09 -1.37
N ILE A 78 -3.77 6.57 -2.00
CA ILE A 78 -3.92 8.00 -2.26
C ILE A 78 -4.09 8.77 -0.95
N THR A 79 -4.97 8.29 -0.08
CA THR A 79 -5.25 8.95 1.20
C THR A 79 -3.99 9.07 2.05
N LEU A 80 -3.15 8.04 2.04
CA LEU A 80 -1.92 8.03 2.84
C LEU A 80 -0.73 8.67 2.13
N GLY A 81 -0.92 9.18 0.91
CA GLY A 81 0.15 9.85 0.17
C GLY A 81 1.18 8.91 -0.44
N LEU A 82 0.90 7.61 -0.48
CA LEU A 82 1.79 6.64 -1.09
C LEU A 82 1.76 6.72 -2.62
N LEU A 83 0.61 7.09 -3.17
CA LEU A 83 0.42 7.40 -4.58
C LEU A 83 -0.28 8.74 -4.69
N GLN A 84 -0.04 9.44 -5.78
CA GLN A 84 -0.75 10.67 -6.14
C GLN A 84 -1.53 10.42 -7.41
N ARG A 85 -2.71 11.04 -7.51
CA ARG A 85 -3.54 10.96 -8.70
C ARG A 85 -3.78 12.36 -9.24
N LYS A 86 -3.54 12.53 -10.54
CA LYS A 86 -3.81 13.80 -11.20
C LYS A 86 -4.34 13.49 -12.61
N LYS A 87 -5.55 13.94 -12.90
CA LYS A 87 -6.17 13.76 -14.22
C LYS A 87 -6.16 12.30 -14.66
N GLY A 88 -6.46 11.41 -13.73
CA GLY A 88 -6.54 9.98 -14.04
C GLY A 88 -5.21 9.25 -14.10
N ILE A 89 -4.11 9.95 -13.88
CA ILE A 89 -2.78 9.35 -13.91
C ILE A 89 -2.24 9.24 -12.49
N TYR A 90 -1.67 8.09 -12.16
CA TYR A 90 -1.14 7.79 -10.84
C TYR A 90 0.37 7.83 -10.85
N THR A 91 0.97 8.39 -9.80
CA THR A 91 2.42 8.49 -9.67
C THR A 91 2.82 8.20 -8.23
N ARG A 92 3.89 7.42 -8.05
CA ARG A 92 4.49 7.27 -6.74
C ARG A 92 5.44 8.44 -6.52
N PRO A 93 5.23 9.28 -5.47
CA PRO A 93 6.11 10.44 -5.26
C PRO A 93 7.53 10.02 -4.91
N GLU A 94 8.47 10.89 -5.25
CA GLU A 94 9.91 10.67 -4.99
C GLU A 94 10.26 10.69 -3.48
#